data_900ecc1194edbb22aae7513724ae575a
#
_entry.id   900ecc1194edbb22aae7513724ae575a
#
_cell.length_a   1.000
_cell.length_b   1.000
_cell.length_c   1.000
_cell.angle_alpha   90.00
_cell.angle_beta   90.00
_cell.angle_gamma   90.00
#
_symmetry.space_group_name_H-M   'P 1'
#
loop_
_entity.id
_entity.type
_entity.pdbx_description
1 polymer ?
#
loop_
_entity_poly.entity_id
_entity_poly.type
_entity_poly.pdbx_seq_one_letter_code
_entity_poly.pdbx_strand_id
1 'polypeptide(L)'
;MAKIIKQLTIAQVNNAKPAEKIYYLFDGEGLKLVVKPNGVKTWVFNYKRPYTVKRTEKTIGTYPTVSLKDARQKAQEFRQLLANKIDPHEFEQKQAIEALKEQCSTFAHVANEWLLYRAKIGKEQGNYTDKTKIDTERRVNAAIDLIGDVPFKELTLKHGLSVLEPYRQSGATAELKKRYLVLKSIAEYAERFEYWENNKWKYLGDDLPAVNKNKHHPSIHYKALPEFMISLARANISQTVRLAILWGLLNATRASETVSAKYSDIIEHEHLPNGKVWLVEISKGGKGERLHLVPLSKQAETLLSYIKQHASKEYLFPSTLSKARNEKHINSQTPNEVIKTMDGGKYKGAMTNHGIRSLFSSYCNDNRLEFGLDKEVIEICLSHLNSDEIRNAYNRAEYLPYRLKTFQEWANYVEKCANGLFKEIIADKS
;
A
#
# COMPACT_ATOMS: atom_id res chain seq x y z
N MET A 1 -68.95 29.18 -6.26
CA MET A 1 -69.02 27.73 -5.96
C MET A 1 -67.86 27.00 -6.65
N ALA A 2 -67.09 26.17 -5.92
CA ALA A 2 -66.03 25.36 -6.51
C ALA A 2 -66.66 24.27 -7.40
N LYS A 3 -66.24 24.20 -8.67
CA LYS A 3 -66.74 23.20 -9.62
C LYS A 3 -66.31 21.82 -9.17
N ILE A 4 -67.23 20.93 -8.79
CA ILE A 4 -66.92 19.55 -8.42
C ILE A 4 -66.44 18.83 -9.66
N ILE A 5 -65.17 18.43 -9.67
CA ILE A 5 -64.55 17.68 -10.79
C ILE A 5 -64.83 16.20 -10.52
N LYS A 6 -65.53 15.56 -11.46
CA LYS A 6 -65.75 14.10 -11.38
C LYS A 6 -64.44 13.35 -11.63
N GLN A 7 -64.17 12.36 -10.75
CA GLN A 7 -62.96 11.53 -10.89
C GLN A 7 -62.94 10.75 -12.21
N LEU A 8 -61.77 10.56 -12.77
CA LEU A 8 -61.54 9.80 -14.00
C LEU A 8 -61.79 8.31 -13.79
N THR A 9 -62.31 7.66 -14.79
CA THR A 9 -62.37 6.19 -14.86
C THR A 9 -61.19 5.63 -15.64
N ILE A 10 -60.85 4.37 -15.39
CA ILE A 10 -59.80 3.67 -16.14
C ILE A 10 -60.08 3.67 -17.64
N ALA A 11 -61.35 3.52 -18.03
CA ALA A 11 -61.79 3.58 -19.43
C ALA A 11 -61.49 4.94 -20.07
N GLN A 12 -61.72 6.04 -19.36
CA GLN A 12 -61.39 7.40 -19.86
C GLN A 12 -59.87 7.60 -20.01
N VAL A 13 -59.06 7.09 -19.12
CA VAL A 13 -57.58 7.15 -19.18
C VAL A 13 -57.06 6.31 -20.38
N ASN A 14 -57.62 5.10 -20.56
CA ASN A 14 -57.24 4.22 -21.65
C ASN A 14 -57.62 4.83 -23.00
N ASN A 15 -58.85 5.36 -23.15
CA ASN A 15 -59.39 5.88 -24.39
C ASN A 15 -58.93 7.29 -24.73
N ALA A 16 -58.15 7.96 -23.88
CA ALA A 16 -57.56 9.25 -24.16
C ALA A 16 -56.62 9.16 -25.37
N LYS A 17 -57.02 9.67 -26.54
CA LYS A 17 -56.23 9.67 -27.78
C LYS A 17 -55.39 10.95 -27.88
N PRO A 18 -54.20 10.91 -28.49
CA PRO A 18 -53.43 12.13 -28.77
C PRO A 18 -54.21 13.08 -29.64
N ALA A 19 -53.99 14.36 -29.44
CA ALA A 19 -54.59 15.45 -30.25
C ALA A 19 -53.46 16.36 -30.75
N GLU A 20 -53.77 17.28 -31.67
CA GLU A 20 -52.74 18.23 -32.22
C GLU A 20 -52.05 19.07 -31.14
N LYS A 21 -52.76 19.36 -30.04
CA LYS A 21 -52.24 20.12 -28.92
C LYS A 21 -52.32 19.32 -27.63
N ILE A 22 -51.44 19.63 -26.67
CA ILE A 22 -51.45 19.06 -25.32
C ILE A 22 -52.79 19.40 -24.68
N TYR A 23 -53.45 18.39 -24.09
CA TYR A 23 -54.68 18.61 -23.31
C TYR A 23 -54.60 17.87 -21.95
N TYR A 24 -55.53 18.22 -21.08
CA TYR A 24 -55.56 17.80 -19.70
C TYR A 24 -56.88 17.10 -19.32
N LEU A 25 -56.81 15.96 -18.69
CA LEU A 25 -57.91 15.32 -18.04
C LEU A 25 -57.71 15.47 -16.53
N PHE A 26 -58.68 16.11 -15.88
CA PHE A 26 -58.61 16.38 -14.43
C PHE A 26 -59.29 15.28 -13.66
N ASP A 27 -58.57 14.70 -12.65
CA ASP A 27 -59.09 13.67 -11.72
C ASP A 27 -59.64 14.26 -10.42
N GLY A 28 -59.45 15.55 -10.21
CA GLY A 28 -59.81 16.26 -9.00
C GLY A 28 -58.63 16.42 -8.02
N GLU A 29 -58.83 17.26 -7.02
CA GLU A 29 -57.89 17.46 -5.90
C GLU A 29 -56.43 17.69 -6.32
N GLY A 30 -56.23 18.37 -7.45
CA GLY A 30 -54.91 18.69 -7.98
C GLY A 30 -54.30 17.64 -8.92
N LEU A 31 -54.86 16.43 -9.01
CA LEU A 31 -54.35 15.40 -9.93
C LEU A 31 -54.93 15.60 -11.33
N LYS A 32 -54.09 15.52 -12.36
CA LYS A 32 -54.45 15.55 -13.77
C LYS A 32 -53.62 14.62 -14.61
N LEU A 33 -54.18 14.14 -15.72
CA LEU A 33 -53.46 13.43 -16.76
C LEU A 33 -53.18 14.42 -17.92
N VAL A 34 -51.92 14.55 -18.27
CA VAL A 34 -51.44 15.35 -19.42
C VAL A 34 -51.30 14.40 -20.59
N VAL A 35 -52.05 14.64 -21.68
CA VAL A 35 -51.93 13.87 -22.92
C VAL A 35 -51.19 14.74 -23.95
N LYS A 36 -50.07 14.23 -24.39
CA LYS A 36 -49.20 14.92 -25.37
C LYS A 36 -49.50 14.50 -26.81
N PRO A 37 -49.23 15.31 -27.84
CA PRO A 37 -49.43 14.96 -29.26
C PRO A 37 -48.73 13.67 -29.71
N ASN A 38 -47.62 13.32 -29.08
CA ASN A 38 -46.88 12.08 -29.34
C ASN A 38 -47.46 10.84 -28.64
N GLY A 39 -48.67 10.96 -28.04
CA GLY A 39 -49.34 9.85 -27.37
C GLY A 39 -48.89 9.57 -25.92
N VAL A 40 -47.85 10.24 -25.45
CA VAL A 40 -47.40 10.07 -24.05
C VAL A 40 -48.41 10.65 -23.07
N LYS A 41 -48.84 9.87 -22.12
CA LYS A 41 -49.75 10.24 -21.04
C LYS A 41 -48.98 10.35 -19.73
N THR A 42 -49.05 11.50 -19.07
CA THR A 42 -48.26 11.75 -17.84
C THR A 42 -49.15 12.24 -16.71
N TRP A 43 -49.03 11.61 -15.56
CA TRP A 43 -49.71 12.06 -14.33
C TRP A 43 -48.96 13.23 -13.73
N VAL A 44 -49.68 14.30 -13.44
CA VAL A 44 -49.14 15.52 -12.86
C VAL A 44 -50.02 15.98 -11.70
N PHE A 45 -49.41 16.37 -10.62
CA PHE A 45 -50.04 16.94 -9.46
C PHE A 45 -49.80 18.46 -9.41
N ASN A 46 -50.90 19.23 -9.37
CA ASN A 46 -50.86 20.69 -9.29
C ASN A 46 -51.20 21.14 -7.89
N TYR A 47 -50.31 21.93 -7.27
CA TYR A 47 -50.50 22.39 -5.91
C TYR A 47 -49.94 23.81 -5.70
N LYS A 48 -50.23 24.42 -4.54
CA LYS A 48 -49.62 25.67 -4.09
C LYS A 48 -48.50 25.37 -3.12
N ARG A 49 -47.34 25.94 -3.34
CA ARG A 49 -46.22 25.81 -2.40
C ARG A 49 -46.59 26.40 -1.02
N PRO A 50 -46.19 25.75 0.08
CA PRO A 50 -46.60 26.15 1.43
C PRO A 50 -46.26 27.59 1.81
N TYR A 51 -45.13 28.12 1.34
CA TYR A 51 -44.62 29.43 1.81
C TYR A 51 -44.70 30.54 0.75
N THR A 52 -44.91 30.22 -0.52
CA THR A 52 -44.83 31.22 -1.59
C THR A 52 -46.17 31.49 -2.28
N VAL A 53 -47.23 30.77 -1.91
CA VAL A 53 -48.60 30.83 -2.53
C VAL A 53 -48.55 30.57 -4.05
N LYS A 54 -47.39 30.38 -4.64
CA LYS A 54 -47.19 30.15 -6.08
C LYS A 54 -47.66 28.75 -6.47
N ARG A 55 -48.47 28.65 -7.50
CA ARG A 55 -48.87 27.35 -8.05
C ARG A 55 -47.69 26.70 -8.78
N THR A 56 -47.52 25.42 -8.52
CA THR A 56 -46.49 24.59 -9.16
C THR A 56 -47.06 23.23 -9.54
N GLU A 57 -46.37 22.54 -10.43
CA GLU A 57 -46.74 21.20 -10.91
C GLU A 57 -45.63 20.21 -10.61
N LYS A 58 -46.02 19.02 -10.19
CA LYS A 58 -45.09 17.92 -9.97
C LYS A 58 -45.51 16.71 -10.79
N THR A 59 -44.60 16.20 -11.59
CA THR A 59 -44.80 14.96 -12.35
C THR A 59 -44.73 13.76 -11.40
N ILE A 60 -45.75 12.88 -11.50
CA ILE A 60 -45.80 11.62 -10.74
C ILE A 60 -45.22 10.48 -11.55
N GLY A 61 -45.56 10.38 -12.84
CA GLY A 61 -45.05 9.35 -13.73
C GLY A 61 -45.90 9.20 -14.99
N THR A 62 -45.51 8.30 -15.89
CA THR A 62 -46.15 8.05 -17.16
C THR A 62 -47.13 6.87 -17.07
N TYR A 63 -48.28 7.03 -17.70
CA TYR A 63 -49.21 5.92 -17.89
C TYR A 63 -48.77 5.09 -19.13
N PRO A 64 -48.80 3.73 -19.12
CA PRO A 64 -49.39 2.86 -18.10
C PRO A 64 -48.44 2.45 -16.95
N THR A 65 -47.18 2.82 -16.96
CA THR A 65 -46.18 2.46 -15.90
C THR A 65 -46.68 2.85 -14.51
N VAL A 66 -47.30 4.04 -14.38
CA VAL A 66 -48.00 4.45 -13.18
C VAL A 66 -49.51 4.36 -13.46
N SER A 67 -50.18 3.45 -12.77
CA SER A 67 -51.64 3.29 -12.91
C SER A 67 -52.42 4.47 -12.33
N LEU A 68 -53.72 4.60 -12.67
CA LEU A 68 -54.60 5.60 -12.06
C LEU A 68 -54.64 5.46 -10.54
N LYS A 69 -54.64 4.21 -10.02
CA LYS A 69 -54.64 3.92 -8.59
C LYS A 69 -53.38 4.44 -7.92
N ASP A 70 -52.20 4.15 -8.50
CA ASP A 70 -50.90 4.56 -7.95
C ASP A 70 -50.74 6.09 -8.01
N ALA A 71 -51.21 6.73 -9.10
CA ALA A 71 -51.19 8.17 -9.24
C ALA A 71 -52.03 8.87 -8.18
N ARG A 72 -53.22 8.31 -7.84
CA ARG A 72 -54.09 8.81 -6.76
C ARG A 72 -53.45 8.63 -5.38
N GLN A 73 -52.85 7.48 -5.14
CA GLN A 73 -52.12 7.21 -3.90
C GLN A 73 -50.96 8.22 -3.73
N LYS A 74 -50.15 8.43 -4.75
CA LYS A 74 -49.07 9.38 -4.71
C LYS A 74 -49.54 10.83 -4.53
N ALA A 75 -50.63 11.20 -5.20
CA ALA A 75 -51.26 12.52 -4.99
C ALA A 75 -51.76 12.69 -3.55
N GLN A 76 -52.25 11.64 -2.91
CA GLN A 76 -52.68 11.66 -1.50
C GLN A 76 -51.48 11.84 -0.56
N GLU A 77 -50.35 11.16 -0.80
CA GLU A 77 -49.11 11.37 -0.06
C GLU A 77 -48.66 12.83 -0.16
N PHE A 78 -48.68 13.40 -1.35
CA PHE A 78 -48.31 14.83 -1.55
C PHE A 78 -49.27 15.77 -0.79
N ARG A 79 -50.58 15.49 -0.75
CA ARG A 79 -51.53 16.27 0.05
C ARG A 79 -51.24 16.21 1.54
N GLN A 80 -50.83 15.04 2.06
CA GLN A 80 -50.45 14.89 3.46
C GLN A 80 -49.20 15.72 3.80
N LEU A 81 -48.17 15.71 2.91
CA LEU A 81 -47.01 16.58 3.06
C LEU A 81 -47.39 18.06 3.10
N LEU A 82 -48.26 18.50 2.16
CA LEU A 82 -48.74 19.89 2.11
C LEU A 82 -49.56 20.30 3.33
N ALA A 83 -50.36 19.40 3.89
CA ALA A 83 -51.11 19.62 5.13
C ALA A 83 -50.14 19.89 6.30
N ASN A 84 -48.96 19.23 6.28
CA ASN A 84 -47.89 19.45 7.24
C ASN A 84 -46.95 20.62 6.84
N LYS A 85 -47.34 21.44 5.88
CA LYS A 85 -46.52 22.57 5.34
C LYS A 85 -45.19 22.16 4.73
N ILE A 86 -45.07 20.93 4.26
CA ILE A 86 -43.86 20.40 3.60
C ILE A 86 -44.08 20.42 2.07
N ASP A 87 -43.17 21.02 1.29
CA ASP A 87 -43.21 20.97 -0.17
C ASP A 87 -42.80 19.58 -0.67
N PRO A 88 -43.67 18.87 -1.43
CA PRO A 88 -43.34 17.54 -1.96
C PRO A 88 -42.10 17.49 -2.83
N HIS A 89 -41.73 18.60 -3.51
CA HIS A 89 -40.53 18.66 -4.33
C HIS A 89 -39.26 18.71 -3.46
N GLU A 90 -39.26 19.56 -2.44
CA GLU A 90 -38.16 19.69 -1.49
C GLU A 90 -37.98 18.41 -0.66
N PHE A 91 -39.08 17.75 -0.28
CA PHE A 91 -39.06 16.50 0.45
C PHE A 91 -38.37 15.37 -0.32
N GLU A 92 -38.78 15.12 -1.59
CA GLU A 92 -38.16 14.10 -2.43
C GLU A 92 -36.65 14.45 -2.74
N GLN A 93 -36.37 15.72 -2.95
CA GLN A 93 -34.99 16.18 -3.19
C GLN A 93 -34.11 15.93 -1.96
N LYS A 94 -34.64 16.18 -0.78
CA LYS A 94 -33.95 15.87 0.49
C LYS A 94 -33.74 14.37 0.67
N GLN A 95 -34.77 13.54 0.42
CA GLN A 95 -34.62 12.08 0.46
C GLN A 95 -33.57 11.55 -0.53
N ALA A 96 -33.57 12.09 -1.76
CA ALA A 96 -32.58 11.70 -2.78
C ALA A 96 -31.15 12.07 -2.36
N ILE A 97 -30.97 13.24 -1.72
CA ILE A 97 -29.66 13.67 -1.17
C ILE A 97 -29.26 12.77 0.01
N GLU A 98 -30.19 12.42 0.90
CA GLU A 98 -29.93 11.52 2.03
C GLU A 98 -29.57 10.11 1.54
N ALA A 99 -30.28 9.58 0.55
CA ALA A 99 -29.96 8.28 -0.06
C ALA A 99 -28.58 8.26 -0.74
N LEU A 100 -28.22 9.36 -1.45
CA LEU A 100 -26.87 9.54 -2.01
C LEU A 100 -25.80 9.61 -0.92
N LYS A 101 -26.05 10.35 0.15
CA LYS A 101 -25.12 10.40 1.30
C LYS A 101 -24.96 9.02 1.96
N GLU A 102 -26.01 8.23 2.07
CA GLU A 102 -25.92 6.86 2.60
C GLU A 102 -25.06 5.95 1.71
N GLN A 103 -25.23 6.00 0.39
CA GLN A 103 -24.35 5.28 -0.55
C GLN A 103 -22.90 5.73 -0.48
N CYS A 104 -22.64 7.03 -0.32
CA CYS A 104 -21.30 7.61 -0.19
C CYS A 104 -20.68 7.42 1.20
N SER A 105 -21.40 6.84 2.16
CA SER A 105 -20.90 6.62 3.52
C SER A 105 -20.56 5.16 3.84
N THR A 106 -20.50 4.28 2.85
CA THR A 106 -20.07 2.89 3.05
C THR A 106 -18.57 2.80 3.36
N PHE A 107 -18.15 1.72 4.04
CA PHE A 107 -16.74 1.50 4.32
C PHE A 107 -15.90 1.50 3.03
N ALA A 108 -16.36 0.85 1.96
CA ALA A 108 -15.65 0.81 0.69
C ALA A 108 -15.43 2.20 0.10
N HIS A 109 -16.46 3.06 0.11
CA HIS A 109 -16.34 4.42 -0.41
C HIS A 109 -15.28 5.23 0.37
N VAL A 110 -15.42 5.28 1.68
CA VAL A 110 -14.52 6.06 2.55
C VAL A 110 -13.10 5.51 2.55
N ALA A 111 -12.94 4.18 2.50
CA ALA A 111 -11.62 3.55 2.42
C ALA A 111 -10.90 3.88 1.10
N ASN A 112 -11.62 3.95 -0.02
CA ASN A 112 -11.06 4.37 -1.30
C ASN A 112 -10.70 5.86 -1.32
N GLU A 113 -11.52 6.73 -0.75
CA GLU A 113 -11.17 8.14 -0.58
C GLU A 113 -9.92 8.32 0.31
N TRP A 114 -9.84 7.56 1.40
CA TRP A 114 -8.65 7.55 2.26
C TRP A 114 -7.41 7.10 1.50
N LEU A 115 -7.49 6.10 0.60
CA LEU A 115 -6.36 5.69 -0.24
C LEU A 115 -5.86 6.83 -1.13
N LEU A 116 -6.77 7.58 -1.76
CA LEU A 116 -6.43 8.75 -2.58
C LEU A 116 -5.79 9.86 -1.74
N TYR A 117 -6.36 10.16 -0.59
CA TYR A 117 -5.83 11.12 0.36
C TYR A 117 -4.43 10.72 0.85
N ARG A 118 -4.25 9.45 1.23
CA ARG A 118 -2.97 8.91 1.69
C ARG A 118 -1.89 8.98 0.60
N ALA A 119 -2.25 8.67 -0.65
CA ALA A 119 -1.34 8.75 -1.79
C ALA A 119 -0.89 10.19 -2.06
N LYS A 120 -1.80 11.18 -1.96
CA LYS A 120 -1.49 12.59 -2.11
C LYS A 120 -0.52 13.07 -1.05
N ILE A 121 -0.84 12.89 0.23
CA ILE A 121 0.02 13.32 1.36
C ILE A 121 1.35 12.57 1.32
N GLY A 122 1.34 11.27 1.04
CA GLY A 122 2.56 10.47 0.98
C GLY A 122 3.52 10.92 -0.11
N LYS A 123 3.01 11.42 -1.25
CA LYS A 123 3.83 12.07 -2.29
C LYS A 123 4.44 13.39 -1.80
N GLU A 124 3.63 14.23 -1.18
CA GLU A 124 4.08 15.53 -0.63
C GLU A 124 5.17 15.35 0.44
N GLN A 125 5.08 14.29 1.25
CA GLN A 125 6.04 13.98 2.31
C GLN A 125 7.22 13.09 1.86
N GLY A 126 7.23 12.60 0.60
CA GLY A 126 8.28 11.74 0.05
C GLY A 126 8.41 10.37 0.72
N ASN A 127 7.42 9.91 1.50
CA ASN A 127 7.50 8.69 2.31
C ASN A 127 6.57 7.54 1.86
N TYR A 128 5.92 7.68 0.71
CA TYR A 128 4.95 6.72 0.18
C TYR A 128 5.44 6.10 -1.12
N THR A 129 6.24 5.03 -0.99
CA THR A 129 6.78 4.30 -2.14
C THR A 129 5.71 3.46 -2.85
N ASP A 130 5.91 3.12 -4.13
CA ASP A 130 4.99 2.26 -4.90
C ASP A 130 4.73 0.93 -4.19
N LYS A 131 5.75 0.33 -3.58
CA LYS A 131 5.59 -0.88 -2.77
C LYS A 131 4.68 -0.65 -1.57
N THR A 132 4.84 0.46 -0.86
CA THR A 132 3.97 0.82 0.28
C THR A 132 2.54 1.02 -0.18
N LYS A 133 2.35 1.66 -1.35
CA LYS A 133 1.04 1.86 -1.98
C LYS A 133 0.37 0.51 -2.26
N ILE A 134 1.01 -0.38 -3.02
CA ILE A 134 0.49 -1.71 -3.37
C ILE A 134 0.15 -2.53 -2.11
N ASP A 135 1.04 -2.55 -1.13
CA ASP A 135 0.82 -3.27 0.13
C ASP A 135 -0.34 -2.70 0.95
N THR A 136 -0.55 -1.38 0.91
CA THR A 136 -1.65 -0.70 1.59
C THR A 136 -2.98 -0.99 0.88
N GLU A 137 -3.03 -0.86 -0.45
CA GLU A 137 -4.20 -1.17 -1.28
C GLU A 137 -4.65 -2.63 -1.08
N ARG A 138 -3.71 -3.58 -1.07
CA ARG A 138 -4.03 -4.98 -0.80
C ARG A 138 -4.70 -5.20 0.56
N ARG A 139 -4.25 -4.49 1.61
CA ARG A 139 -4.86 -4.58 2.95
C ARG A 139 -6.23 -3.95 3.00
N VAL A 140 -6.41 -2.82 2.34
CA VAL A 140 -7.69 -2.12 2.24
C VAL A 140 -8.71 -2.97 1.47
N ASN A 141 -8.32 -3.49 0.29
CA ASN A 141 -9.20 -4.33 -0.52
C ASN A 141 -9.68 -5.57 0.25
N ALA A 142 -8.79 -6.23 1.00
CA ALA A 142 -9.19 -7.36 1.83
C ALA A 142 -10.16 -6.99 2.99
N ALA A 143 -10.17 -5.73 3.43
CA ALA A 143 -11.17 -5.25 4.37
C ALA A 143 -12.49 -4.90 3.66
N ILE A 144 -12.40 -4.31 2.46
CA ILE A 144 -13.56 -4.01 1.60
C ILE A 144 -14.32 -5.29 1.26
N ASP A 145 -13.62 -6.38 0.93
CA ASP A 145 -14.23 -7.69 0.61
C ASP A 145 -15.11 -8.23 1.76
N LEU A 146 -14.83 -7.85 3.02
CA LEU A 146 -15.54 -8.33 4.20
C LEU A 146 -16.63 -7.38 4.71
N ILE A 147 -16.36 -6.07 4.65
CA ILE A 147 -17.20 -5.06 5.30
C ILE A 147 -17.49 -3.85 4.41
N GLY A 148 -17.19 -3.95 3.10
CA GLY A 148 -17.24 -2.82 2.17
C GLY A 148 -18.60 -2.14 2.06
N ASP A 149 -19.67 -2.92 2.06
CA ASP A 149 -21.05 -2.42 1.88
C ASP A 149 -21.67 -1.86 3.17
N VAL A 150 -20.99 -2.03 4.32
CA VAL A 150 -21.51 -1.56 5.62
C VAL A 150 -21.38 -0.04 5.70
N PRO A 151 -22.45 0.71 5.94
CA PRO A 151 -22.37 2.14 6.21
C PRO A 151 -21.49 2.44 7.43
N PHE A 152 -20.66 3.47 7.39
CA PHE A 152 -19.76 3.82 8.51
C PHE A 152 -20.51 3.99 9.83
N LYS A 153 -21.69 4.61 9.81
CA LYS A 153 -22.56 4.81 11.00
C LYS A 153 -22.96 3.49 11.68
N GLU A 154 -22.99 2.39 10.91
CA GLU A 154 -23.41 1.06 11.39
C GLU A 154 -22.21 0.18 11.78
N LEU A 155 -20.99 0.63 11.50
CA LEU A 155 -19.78 -0.11 11.85
C LEU A 155 -19.68 -0.27 13.38
N THR A 156 -19.41 -1.50 13.79
CA THR A 156 -19.20 -1.90 15.18
C THR A 156 -17.76 -2.36 15.39
N LEU A 157 -17.34 -2.49 16.63
CA LEU A 157 -16.05 -3.10 16.97
C LEU A 157 -15.91 -4.51 16.37
N LYS A 158 -17.02 -5.28 16.33
CA LYS A 158 -17.02 -6.64 15.74
C LYS A 158 -16.65 -6.64 14.25
N HIS A 159 -17.08 -5.65 13.48
CA HIS A 159 -16.71 -5.53 12.08
C HIS A 159 -15.19 -5.31 11.91
N GLY A 160 -14.58 -4.45 12.72
CA GLY A 160 -13.13 -4.27 12.70
C GLY A 160 -12.37 -5.53 13.14
N LEU A 161 -12.86 -6.23 14.17
CA LEU A 161 -12.26 -7.49 14.65
C LEU A 161 -12.38 -8.60 13.60
N SER A 162 -13.48 -8.71 12.85
CA SER A 162 -13.63 -9.74 11.81
C SER A 162 -12.55 -9.63 10.70
N VAL A 163 -12.11 -8.43 10.37
CA VAL A 163 -11.01 -8.20 9.42
C VAL A 163 -9.65 -8.66 9.99
N LEU A 164 -9.47 -8.58 11.31
CA LEU A 164 -8.21 -8.90 12.00
C LEU A 164 -8.11 -10.37 12.41
N GLU A 165 -9.23 -11.04 12.65
CA GLU A 165 -9.29 -12.39 13.25
C GLU A 165 -8.51 -13.46 12.47
N PRO A 166 -8.55 -13.56 11.12
CA PRO A 166 -7.77 -14.55 10.38
C PRO A 166 -6.25 -14.46 10.64
N TYR A 167 -5.76 -13.24 10.86
CA TYR A 167 -4.34 -12.97 11.13
C TYR A 167 -3.97 -13.21 12.60
N ARG A 168 -4.93 -13.07 13.50
CA ARG A 168 -4.80 -13.42 14.92
C ARG A 168 -4.70 -14.94 15.07
N GLN A 169 -5.58 -15.69 14.44
CA GLN A 169 -5.61 -17.15 14.48
C GLN A 169 -4.35 -17.79 13.85
N SER A 170 -3.86 -17.21 12.74
CA SER A 170 -2.65 -17.70 12.08
C SER A 170 -1.34 -17.35 12.82
N GLY A 171 -1.39 -16.54 13.88
CA GLY A 171 -0.20 -16.04 14.58
C GLY A 171 0.63 -15.04 13.79
N ALA A 172 0.11 -14.48 12.68
CA ALA A 172 0.79 -13.51 11.82
C ALA A 172 0.81 -12.11 12.45
N THR A 173 1.40 -11.97 13.62
CA THR A 173 1.35 -10.75 14.47
C THR A 173 1.81 -9.47 13.76
N ALA A 174 2.81 -9.56 12.89
CA ALA A 174 3.32 -8.42 12.15
C ALA A 174 2.31 -7.90 11.10
N GLU A 175 1.63 -8.81 10.38
CA GLU A 175 0.61 -8.44 9.41
C GLU A 175 -0.67 -7.98 10.11
N LEU A 176 -1.06 -8.63 11.20
CA LEU A 176 -2.14 -8.21 12.08
C LEU A 176 -1.99 -6.74 12.50
N LYS A 177 -0.80 -6.36 13.01
CA LYS A 177 -0.52 -4.98 13.39
C LYS A 177 -0.60 -4.00 12.23
N LYS A 178 -0.09 -4.36 11.05
CA LYS A 178 -0.16 -3.49 9.86
C LYS A 178 -1.60 -3.27 9.42
N ARG A 179 -2.45 -4.30 9.45
CA ARG A 179 -3.88 -4.19 9.14
C ARG A 179 -4.63 -3.33 10.14
N TYR A 180 -4.37 -3.55 11.42
CA TYR A 180 -4.89 -2.68 12.47
C TYR A 180 -4.56 -1.21 12.24
N LEU A 181 -3.29 -0.89 11.93
CA LEU A 181 -2.88 0.50 11.67
C LEU A 181 -3.58 1.10 10.44
N VAL A 182 -3.85 0.29 9.40
CA VAL A 182 -4.63 0.72 8.24
C VAL A 182 -6.07 1.01 8.64
N LEU A 183 -6.74 0.09 9.33
CA LEU A 183 -8.14 0.28 9.79
C LEU A 183 -8.25 1.50 10.72
N LYS A 184 -7.32 1.64 11.66
CA LYS A 184 -7.25 2.80 12.55
C LYS A 184 -7.14 4.10 11.76
N SER A 185 -6.26 4.15 10.76
CA SER A 185 -6.06 5.36 9.96
C SER A 185 -7.26 5.69 9.07
N ILE A 186 -7.99 4.68 8.55
CA ILE A 186 -9.26 4.89 7.84
C ILE A 186 -10.32 5.43 8.79
N ALA A 187 -10.41 4.88 10.00
CA ALA A 187 -11.37 5.32 11.02
C ALA A 187 -11.11 6.76 11.49
N GLU A 188 -9.85 7.13 11.70
CA GLU A 188 -9.44 8.50 12.02
C GLU A 188 -9.74 9.49 10.88
N TYR A 189 -9.58 9.04 9.62
CA TYR A 189 -9.98 9.81 8.45
C TYR A 189 -11.49 10.02 8.41
N ALA A 190 -12.26 8.94 8.62
CA ALA A 190 -13.71 9.00 8.62
C ALA A 190 -14.26 9.93 9.73
N GLU A 191 -13.67 9.90 10.91
CA GLU A 191 -14.02 10.80 12.01
C GLU A 191 -13.68 12.25 11.67
N ARG A 192 -12.50 12.51 11.10
CA ARG A 192 -12.05 13.86 10.71
C ARG A 192 -12.92 14.49 9.61
N PHE A 193 -13.43 13.70 8.69
CA PHE A 193 -14.25 14.16 7.56
C PHE A 193 -15.75 13.89 7.76
N GLU A 194 -16.16 13.67 9.02
CA GLU A 194 -17.56 13.61 9.47
C GLU A 194 -18.39 12.45 8.87
N TYR A 195 -17.72 11.38 8.37
CA TYR A 195 -18.37 10.13 8.00
C TYR A 195 -18.78 9.30 9.22
N TRP A 196 -18.13 9.51 10.35
CA TRP A 196 -18.32 8.75 11.58
C TRP A 196 -18.19 9.64 12.83
N GLU A 197 -19.30 9.91 13.52
CA GLU A 197 -19.32 10.76 14.71
C GLU A 197 -18.70 10.08 15.94
N ASN A 198 -18.81 8.76 16.04
CA ASN A 198 -18.32 8.02 17.19
C ASN A 198 -17.46 6.82 16.76
N ASN A 199 -16.16 7.06 16.64
CA ASN A 199 -15.17 6.07 16.23
C ASN A 199 -15.00 4.97 17.29
N LYS A 200 -15.72 3.87 17.12
CA LYS A 200 -15.64 2.68 18.00
C LYS A 200 -14.36 1.89 17.80
N TRP A 201 -13.64 2.09 16.69
CA TRP A 201 -12.41 1.35 16.37
C TRP A 201 -11.15 1.90 17.09
N LYS A 202 -11.26 2.98 17.85
CA LYS A 202 -10.17 3.43 18.74
C LYS A 202 -9.77 2.35 19.76
N TYR A 203 -10.68 1.45 20.10
CA TYR A 203 -10.45 0.31 21.01
C TYR A 203 -9.94 -0.97 20.32
N LEU A 204 -9.88 -1.01 18.98
CA LEU A 204 -9.39 -2.19 18.24
C LEU A 204 -7.97 -2.62 18.63
N GLY A 205 -7.19 -1.69 19.17
CA GLY A 205 -5.80 -1.95 19.59
C GLY A 205 -5.66 -2.66 20.92
N ASP A 206 -6.68 -2.58 21.78
CA ASP A 206 -6.61 -3.03 23.17
C ASP A 206 -6.52 -4.57 23.28
N ASP A 207 -7.16 -5.27 22.33
CA ASP A 207 -7.19 -6.74 22.27
C ASP A 207 -6.07 -7.32 21.39
N LEU A 208 -5.16 -6.51 20.87
CA LEU A 208 -4.10 -7.02 20.03
C LEU A 208 -2.94 -7.61 20.86
N PRO A 209 -2.41 -8.78 20.46
CA PRO A 209 -1.25 -9.35 21.14
C PRO A 209 -0.06 -8.39 21.05
N ALA A 210 0.67 -8.26 22.14
CA ALA A 210 1.89 -7.47 22.18
C ALA A 210 2.86 -7.97 21.08
N VAL A 211 3.24 -7.07 20.17
CA VAL A 211 4.26 -7.41 19.18
C VAL A 211 5.61 -7.35 19.89
N ASN A 212 6.29 -8.48 20.00
CA ASN A 212 7.67 -8.50 20.46
C ASN A 212 8.52 -7.60 19.57
N LYS A 213 8.84 -6.40 20.07
CA LYS A 213 9.64 -5.40 19.33
C LYS A 213 11.08 -5.83 19.05
N ASN A 214 11.56 -6.89 19.71
CA ASN A 214 12.97 -7.26 19.79
C ASN A 214 13.35 -8.52 19.01
N LYS A 215 12.60 -8.93 17.99
CA LYS A 215 13.14 -9.95 17.07
C LYS A 215 14.09 -9.25 16.09
N HIS A 216 15.39 -9.22 16.47
CA HIS A 216 16.48 -8.96 15.52
C HIS A 216 16.37 -9.97 14.37
N HIS A 217 16.78 -9.57 13.17
CA HIS A 217 16.86 -10.52 12.06
C HIS A 217 17.81 -11.65 12.45
N PRO A 218 17.39 -12.93 12.31
CA PRO A 218 18.24 -14.04 12.65
C PRO A 218 19.59 -13.96 11.93
N SER A 219 20.66 -14.17 12.68
CA SER A 219 22.03 -14.19 12.20
C SER A 219 22.79 -15.28 12.95
N ILE A 220 23.56 -16.09 12.24
CA ILE A 220 24.52 -16.99 12.87
C ILE A 220 25.64 -16.16 13.52
N HIS A 221 26.41 -16.75 14.42
CA HIS A 221 27.63 -16.12 14.91
C HIS A 221 28.69 -16.12 13.82
N TYR A 222 29.53 -15.08 13.72
CA TYR A 222 30.53 -15.00 12.64
C TYR A 222 31.51 -16.20 12.66
N LYS A 223 31.80 -16.82 13.81
CA LYS A 223 32.61 -18.05 13.90
C LYS A 223 32.00 -19.24 13.15
N ALA A 224 30.72 -19.23 12.86
CA ALA A 224 30.05 -20.24 12.02
C ALA A 224 30.08 -19.91 10.51
N LEU A 225 30.72 -18.79 10.13
CA LEU A 225 30.83 -18.40 8.72
C LEU A 225 31.54 -19.45 7.85
N PRO A 226 32.58 -20.19 8.29
CA PRO A 226 33.20 -21.24 7.48
C PRO A 226 32.18 -22.29 6.98
N GLU A 227 31.29 -22.73 7.84
CA GLU A 227 30.25 -23.70 7.49
C GLU A 227 29.24 -23.11 6.50
N PHE A 228 28.85 -21.83 6.68
CA PHE A 228 28.00 -21.11 5.74
C PHE A 228 28.64 -21.00 4.35
N MET A 229 29.95 -20.73 4.27
CA MET A 229 30.68 -20.65 3.00
C MET A 229 30.72 -21.99 2.27
N ILE A 230 30.87 -23.10 2.99
CA ILE A 230 30.80 -24.46 2.45
C ILE A 230 29.38 -24.72 1.89
N SER A 231 28.35 -24.40 2.65
CA SER A 231 26.97 -24.55 2.22
C SER A 231 26.65 -23.70 0.99
N LEU A 232 27.14 -22.47 0.92
CA LEU A 232 27.00 -21.58 -0.23
C LEU A 232 27.71 -22.15 -1.48
N ALA A 233 28.93 -22.67 -1.30
CA ALA A 233 29.70 -23.28 -2.39
C ALA A 233 29.01 -24.50 -2.99
N ARG A 234 28.36 -25.32 -2.17
CA ARG A 234 27.71 -26.57 -2.55
C ARG A 234 26.25 -26.40 -2.97
N ALA A 235 25.62 -25.24 -2.72
CA ALA A 235 24.23 -25.02 -3.03
C ALA A 235 23.95 -25.17 -4.53
N ASN A 236 22.89 -25.87 -4.87
CA ASN A 236 22.39 -25.98 -6.25
C ASN A 236 21.53 -24.75 -6.59
N ILE A 237 22.20 -23.66 -6.97
CA ILE A 237 21.60 -22.35 -7.25
C ILE A 237 22.26 -21.72 -8.47
N SER A 238 21.59 -20.78 -9.11
CA SER A 238 22.20 -20.04 -10.22
C SER A 238 23.43 -19.27 -9.74
N GLN A 239 24.41 -19.18 -10.61
CA GLN A 239 25.66 -18.45 -10.34
C GLN A 239 25.38 -16.98 -9.97
N THR A 240 24.45 -16.33 -10.69
CA THR A 240 24.05 -14.94 -10.40
C THR A 240 23.62 -14.74 -8.94
N VAL A 241 22.81 -15.67 -8.40
CA VAL A 241 22.34 -15.58 -7.00
C VAL A 241 23.49 -15.84 -6.02
N ARG A 242 24.36 -16.81 -6.33
CA ARG A 242 25.54 -17.11 -5.51
C ARG A 242 26.47 -15.90 -5.39
N LEU A 243 26.78 -15.26 -6.54
CA LEU A 243 27.61 -14.06 -6.59
C LEU A 243 26.95 -12.86 -5.88
N ALA A 244 25.61 -12.73 -5.96
CA ALA A 244 24.89 -11.70 -5.24
C ALA A 244 24.97 -11.89 -3.71
N ILE A 245 24.85 -13.12 -3.21
CA ILE A 245 25.04 -13.41 -1.78
C ILE A 245 26.47 -13.07 -1.34
N LEU A 246 27.47 -13.46 -2.12
CA LEU A 246 28.87 -13.18 -1.83
C LEU A 246 29.18 -11.67 -1.87
N TRP A 247 28.63 -10.95 -2.85
CA TRP A 247 28.74 -9.48 -2.94
C TRP A 247 28.14 -8.79 -1.73
N GLY A 248 26.91 -9.18 -1.35
CA GLY A 248 26.26 -8.67 -0.15
C GLY A 248 27.03 -8.98 1.14
N LEU A 249 27.67 -10.15 1.21
CA LEU A 249 28.50 -10.55 2.33
C LEU A 249 29.76 -9.68 2.44
N LEU A 250 30.50 -9.50 1.34
CA LEU A 250 31.75 -8.71 1.32
C LEU A 250 31.50 -7.23 1.64
N ASN A 251 30.39 -6.66 1.16
CA ASN A 251 30.09 -5.23 1.26
C ASN A 251 29.08 -4.90 2.37
N ALA A 252 28.58 -5.88 3.12
CA ALA A 252 27.63 -5.73 4.22
C ALA A 252 26.39 -4.88 3.89
N THR A 253 25.88 -4.95 2.65
CA THR A 253 24.76 -4.16 2.12
C THR A 253 23.41 -4.86 2.30
N ARG A 254 22.31 -4.09 2.17
CA ARG A 254 20.95 -4.67 2.22
C ARG A 254 20.67 -5.45 0.93
N ALA A 255 19.79 -6.46 1.02
CA ALA A 255 19.45 -7.29 -0.15
C ALA A 255 18.99 -6.46 -1.37
N SER A 256 18.18 -5.42 -1.13
CA SER A 256 17.72 -4.53 -2.22
C SER A 256 18.86 -3.73 -2.84
N GLU A 257 19.79 -3.24 -2.04
CA GLU A 257 20.98 -2.52 -2.50
C GLU A 257 21.89 -3.45 -3.30
N THR A 258 22.13 -4.65 -2.77
CA THR A 258 22.95 -5.68 -3.44
C THR A 258 22.43 -6.00 -4.84
N VAL A 259 21.17 -6.37 -4.98
CA VAL A 259 20.62 -6.88 -6.25
C VAL A 259 20.46 -5.78 -7.30
N SER A 260 20.28 -4.54 -6.89
CA SER A 260 20.16 -3.39 -7.81
C SER A 260 21.47 -2.77 -8.22
N ALA A 261 22.62 -3.30 -7.77
CA ALA A 261 23.95 -2.78 -8.09
C ALA A 261 24.21 -2.76 -9.62
N LYS A 262 24.71 -1.62 -10.10
CA LYS A 262 25.06 -1.41 -11.52
C LYS A 262 26.55 -1.17 -11.68
N TYR A 263 27.04 -1.46 -12.88
CA TYR A 263 28.43 -1.12 -13.22
C TYR A 263 28.70 0.40 -13.21
N SER A 264 27.71 1.21 -13.58
CA SER A 264 27.78 2.66 -13.57
C SER A 264 27.98 3.27 -12.18
N ASP A 265 27.55 2.52 -11.15
CA ASP A 265 27.59 3.00 -9.77
C ASP A 265 28.97 2.73 -9.11
N ILE A 266 29.89 2.10 -9.86
CA ILE A 266 31.22 1.78 -9.35
C ILE A 266 32.24 2.71 -10.02
N ILE A 267 32.77 3.61 -9.22
CA ILE A 267 33.66 4.68 -9.67
C ILE A 267 35.03 4.65 -8.98
N GLU A 268 36.01 5.32 -9.55
CA GLU A 268 37.21 5.74 -8.84
C GLU A 268 36.93 7.00 -8.03
N HIS A 269 37.53 7.15 -6.87
CA HIS A 269 37.26 8.29 -5.98
C HIS A 269 38.56 9.00 -5.58
N GLU A 270 38.57 10.33 -5.59
CA GLU A 270 39.76 11.14 -5.34
C GLU A 270 40.41 10.89 -3.97
N HIS A 271 39.59 10.61 -2.94
CA HIS A 271 40.08 10.32 -1.59
C HIS A 271 40.44 8.84 -1.38
N LEU A 272 40.43 8.03 -2.43
CA LEU A 272 40.83 6.63 -2.41
C LEU A 272 41.66 6.30 -3.67
N PRO A 273 42.92 6.83 -3.80
CA PRO A 273 43.76 6.60 -4.97
C PRO A 273 43.91 5.10 -5.26
N ASN A 274 43.69 4.70 -6.50
CA ASN A 274 43.71 3.31 -7.00
C ASN A 274 42.67 2.37 -6.38
N GLY A 275 41.68 2.90 -5.65
CA GLY A 275 40.58 2.13 -5.11
C GLY A 275 39.26 2.45 -5.79
N LYS A 276 38.34 1.46 -5.80
CA LYS A 276 36.99 1.64 -6.33
C LYS A 276 35.99 1.83 -5.19
N VAL A 277 35.01 2.67 -5.45
CA VAL A 277 33.93 2.94 -4.55
C VAL A 277 32.63 2.62 -5.26
N TRP A 278 31.77 1.83 -4.60
CA TRP A 278 30.40 1.59 -5.04
C TRP A 278 29.47 2.63 -4.42
N LEU A 279 28.75 3.37 -5.26
CA LEU A 279 27.75 4.35 -4.88
C LEU A 279 26.42 3.65 -4.67
N VAL A 280 25.92 3.64 -3.46
CA VAL A 280 24.66 2.99 -3.10
C VAL A 280 23.61 4.05 -2.79
N GLU A 281 22.57 4.13 -3.60
CA GLU A 281 21.42 5.00 -3.32
C GLU A 281 20.58 4.43 -2.18
N ILE A 282 20.42 5.20 -1.12
CA ILE A 282 19.60 4.82 0.03
C ILE A 282 18.36 5.69 0.07
N SER A 283 17.22 5.10 -0.27
CA SER A 283 15.91 5.68 -0.03
C SER A 283 15.30 5.07 1.23
N LYS A 284 15.43 5.71 2.38
CA LYS A 284 14.78 5.25 3.61
C LYS A 284 13.90 6.33 4.20
N GLY A 285 12.58 6.10 4.20
CA GLY A 285 11.62 6.83 5.02
C GLY A 285 11.40 8.29 4.63
N GLY A 286 11.47 8.65 3.34
CA GLY A 286 11.08 9.99 2.86
C GLY A 286 12.03 11.14 3.24
N LYS A 287 13.18 10.85 3.81
CA LYS A 287 14.21 11.86 4.14
C LYS A 287 15.23 12.05 3.01
N GLY A 288 14.78 12.18 1.75
CA GLY A 288 15.66 12.41 0.59
C GLY A 288 16.48 11.17 0.17
N GLU A 289 16.97 11.19 -1.05
CA GLU A 289 17.94 10.23 -1.56
C GLU A 289 19.31 10.53 -0.93
N ARG A 290 19.88 9.54 -0.25
CA ARG A 290 21.22 9.65 0.34
C ARG A 290 22.14 8.68 -0.37
N LEU A 291 23.30 9.17 -0.77
CA LEU A 291 24.34 8.36 -1.34
C LEU A 291 25.22 7.76 -0.23
N HIS A 292 25.36 6.44 -0.24
CA HIS A 292 26.26 5.70 0.64
C HIS A 292 27.43 5.16 -0.15
N LEU A 293 28.63 5.61 0.21
CA LEU A 293 29.87 5.24 -0.43
C LEU A 293 30.40 3.93 0.18
N VAL A 294 30.58 2.89 -0.60
CA VAL A 294 31.13 1.59 -0.17
C VAL A 294 32.48 1.34 -0.86
N PRO A 295 33.61 1.60 -0.19
CA PRO A 295 34.93 1.30 -0.76
C PRO A 295 35.12 -0.20 -0.89
N LEU A 296 35.54 -0.67 -2.06
CA LEU A 296 35.68 -2.08 -2.37
C LEU A 296 36.97 -2.67 -1.84
N SER A 297 36.87 -3.77 -1.10
CA SER A 297 38.01 -4.60 -0.73
C SER A 297 38.63 -5.29 -1.95
N LYS A 298 39.84 -5.81 -1.85
CA LYS A 298 40.50 -6.58 -2.91
C LYS A 298 39.68 -7.78 -3.37
N GLN A 299 39.00 -8.47 -2.44
CA GLN A 299 38.13 -9.60 -2.74
C GLN A 299 36.87 -9.15 -3.48
N ALA A 300 36.30 -8.00 -3.12
CA ALA A 300 35.14 -7.43 -3.81
C ALA A 300 35.50 -6.97 -5.24
N GLU A 301 36.73 -6.39 -5.44
CA GLU A 301 37.21 -6.06 -6.77
C GLU A 301 37.50 -7.29 -7.65
N THR A 302 38.02 -8.37 -7.04
CA THR A 302 38.20 -9.66 -7.73
C THR A 302 36.86 -10.23 -8.18
N LEU A 303 35.87 -10.22 -7.28
CA LEU A 303 34.50 -10.66 -7.60
C LEU A 303 33.91 -9.78 -8.71
N LEU A 304 34.06 -8.46 -8.63
CA LEU A 304 33.57 -7.53 -9.66
C LEU A 304 34.18 -7.84 -11.03
N SER A 305 35.48 -8.10 -11.08
CA SER A 305 36.22 -8.41 -12.32
C SER A 305 35.67 -9.70 -12.96
N TYR A 306 35.38 -10.72 -12.15
CA TYR A 306 34.76 -11.94 -12.62
C TYR A 306 33.32 -11.69 -13.17
N ILE A 307 32.50 -10.95 -12.42
CA ILE A 307 31.13 -10.62 -12.84
C ILE A 307 31.14 -9.87 -14.17
N LYS A 308 32.05 -8.91 -14.37
CA LYS A 308 32.19 -8.16 -15.63
C LYS A 308 32.47 -9.03 -16.86
N GLN A 309 33.16 -10.16 -16.68
CA GLN A 309 33.45 -11.09 -17.77
C GLN A 309 32.26 -11.95 -18.18
N HIS A 310 31.30 -12.19 -17.27
CA HIS A 310 30.27 -13.20 -17.41
C HIS A 310 28.83 -12.65 -17.40
N ALA A 311 28.62 -11.38 -17.09
CA ALA A 311 27.29 -10.81 -16.94
C ALA A 311 26.97 -9.68 -17.92
N SER A 312 25.69 -9.36 -18.03
CA SER A 312 25.13 -8.39 -18.96
C SER A 312 25.44 -6.93 -18.62
N LYS A 313 25.04 -6.06 -19.50
CA LYS A 313 25.50 -4.69 -19.75
C LYS A 313 25.19 -3.61 -18.69
N GLU A 314 24.24 -3.78 -17.78
CA GLU A 314 23.81 -2.72 -16.85
C GLU A 314 23.96 -3.13 -15.38
N TYR A 315 23.29 -4.22 -14.98
CA TYR A 315 23.26 -4.70 -13.60
C TYR A 315 24.29 -5.80 -13.34
N LEU A 316 24.89 -5.82 -12.13
CA LEU A 316 25.78 -6.88 -11.71
C LEU A 316 25.06 -8.24 -11.62
N PHE A 317 23.77 -8.22 -11.24
CA PHE A 317 22.96 -9.41 -10.99
C PHE A 317 21.68 -9.39 -11.82
N PRO A 318 21.75 -9.57 -13.16
CA PRO A 318 20.61 -9.50 -14.05
C PRO A 318 19.62 -10.63 -13.81
N SER A 319 18.32 -10.36 -14.03
CA SER A 319 17.27 -11.37 -13.96
C SER A 319 17.19 -12.16 -15.27
N THR A 320 17.18 -13.49 -15.18
CA THR A 320 16.90 -14.36 -16.33
C THR A 320 15.42 -14.31 -16.73
N LEU A 321 14.55 -13.84 -15.82
CA LEU A 321 13.08 -13.71 -16.00
C LEU A 321 12.65 -12.33 -16.50
N SER A 322 13.59 -11.46 -16.85
CA SER A 322 13.33 -10.07 -17.21
C SER A 322 12.28 -9.87 -18.29
N LYS A 323 12.25 -10.75 -19.32
CA LYS A 323 11.27 -10.68 -20.41
C LYS A 323 9.84 -11.00 -19.97
N ALA A 324 9.67 -11.88 -18.98
CA ALA A 324 8.35 -12.32 -18.53
C ALA A 324 7.76 -11.42 -17.43
N ARG A 325 8.62 -10.78 -16.62
CA ARG A 325 8.20 -10.02 -15.43
C ARG A 325 8.66 -8.56 -15.42
N ASN A 326 9.28 -8.07 -16.48
CA ASN A 326 9.90 -6.74 -16.56
C ASN A 326 10.92 -6.46 -15.41
N GLU A 327 11.55 -7.51 -14.89
CA GLU A 327 12.56 -7.42 -13.84
C GLU A 327 13.94 -7.23 -14.47
N LYS A 328 14.61 -6.15 -14.19
CA LYS A 328 15.95 -5.82 -14.70
C LYS A 328 17.06 -6.60 -14.00
N HIS A 329 16.90 -6.85 -12.71
CA HIS A 329 17.81 -7.61 -11.84
C HIS A 329 17.04 -8.68 -11.04
N ILE A 330 17.74 -9.61 -10.38
CA ILE A 330 17.11 -10.64 -9.55
C ILE A 330 16.30 -10.00 -8.40
N ASN A 331 15.25 -10.69 -7.96
CA ASN A 331 14.41 -10.19 -6.87
C ASN A 331 15.20 -10.15 -5.55
N SER A 332 15.04 -9.09 -4.77
CA SER A 332 15.73 -8.91 -3.48
C SER A 332 15.40 -9.96 -2.42
N GLN A 333 14.31 -10.72 -2.58
CA GLN A 333 13.98 -11.85 -1.71
C GLN A 333 14.71 -13.13 -2.11
N THR A 334 15.18 -13.27 -3.36
CA THR A 334 15.84 -14.49 -3.86
C THR A 334 17.05 -14.90 -3.03
N PRO A 335 18.01 -14.01 -2.67
CA PRO A 335 19.10 -14.38 -1.78
C PRO A 335 18.64 -14.91 -0.42
N ASN A 336 17.56 -14.36 0.13
CA ASN A 336 17.02 -14.78 1.41
C ASN A 336 16.34 -16.15 1.34
N GLU A 337 15.62 -16.44 0.26
CA GLU A 337 15.00 -17.77 0.05
C GLU A 337 16.07 -18.84 -0.15
N VAL A 338 17.16 -18.54 -0.87
CA VAL A 338 18.29 -19.45 -1.01
C VAL A 338 18.94 -19.74 0.35
N ILE A 339 19.23 -18.73 1.16
CA ILE A 339 19.78 -18.92 2.51
C ILE A 339 18.90 -19.83 3.37
N LYS A 340 17.57 -19.68 3.27
CA LYS A 340 16.61 -20.51 4.01
C LYS A 340 16.59 -21.96 3.57
N THR A 341 16.82 -22.24 2.29
CA THR A 341 16.61 -23.57 1.69
C THR A 341 17.90 -24.35 1.47
N MET A 342 19.05 -23.67 1.36
CA MET A 342 20.33 -24.34 1.16
C MET A 342 20.68 -25.27 2.32
N ASP A 343 21.49 -26.28 2.04
CA ASP A 343 21.95 -27.27 3.00
C ASP A 343 20.80 -27.95 3.79
N GLY A 344 19.76 -28.38 3.06
CA GLY A 344 18.59 -29.02 3.66
C GLY A 344 17.74 -28.11 4.53
N GLY A 345 17.85 -26.80 4.39
CA GLY A 345 17.10 -25.82 5.20
C GLY A 345 17.74 -25.49 6.55
N LYS A 346 18.99 -25.83 6.74
CA LYS A 346 19.76 -25.62 7.99
C LYS A 346 19.69 -24.18 8.51
N TYR A 347 19.66 -23.20 7.62
CA TYR A 347 19.66 -21.78 7.98
C TYR A 347 18.25 -21.18 8.13
N LYS A 348 17.19 -21.99 7.97
CA LYS A 348 15.80 -21.53 8.16
C LYS A 348 15.57 -21.09 9.60
N GLY A 349 15.27 -19.81 9.81
CA GLY A 349 15.11 -19.23 11.14
C GLY A 349 16.40 -18.93 11.91
N ALA A 350 17.57 -19.38 11.41
CA ALA A 350 18.88 -19.14 12.02
C ALA A 350 19.65 -18.02 11.31
N MET A 351 19.46 -17.84 9.98
CA MET A 351 20.15 -16.82 9.19
C MET A 351 19.20 -16.19 8.18
N THR A 352 19.38 -14.91 7.94
CA THR A 352 18.70 -14.16 6.87
C THR A 352 19.73 -13.36 6.09
N ASN A 353 19.38 -12.92 4.86
CA ASN A 353 20.26 -12.03 4.12
C ASN A 353 20.52 -10.71 4.88
N HIS A 354 19.57 -10.23 5.68
CA HIS A 354 19.79 -9.08 6.55
C HIS A 354 20.76 -9.39 7.72
N GLY A 355 20.81 -10.65 8.18
CA GLY A 355 21.74 -11.14 9.19
C GLY A 355 23.22 -11.03 8.77
N ILE A 356 23.52 -10.95 7.48
CA ILE A 356 24.88 -10.68 6.95
C ILE A 356 25.47 -9.40 7.56
N ARG A 357 24.67 -8.37 7.72
CA ARG A 357 25.11 -7.09 8.31
C ARG A 357 25.42 -7.22 9.81
N SER A 358 24.72 -8.12 10.49
CA SER A 358 25.02 -8.46 11.88
C SER A 358 26.31 -9.26 12.02
N LEU A 359 26.63 -10.15 11.06
CA LEU A 359 27.92 -10.85 11.01
C LEU A 359 29.08 -9.85 10.91
N PHE A 360 29.00 -8.94 9.94
CA PHE A 360 29.98 -7.87 9.74
C PHE A 360 30.15 -7.04 11.01
N SER A 361 29.04 -6.52 11.56
CA SER A 361 29.06 -5.69 12.77
C SER A 361 29.71 -6.43 13.95
N SER A 362 29.29 -7.66 14.21
CA SER A 362 29.82 -8.46 15.34
C SER A 362 31.31 -8.74 15.18
N TYR A 363 31.74 -9.19 13.99
CA TYR A 363 33.15 -9.46 13.73
C TYR A 363 34.02 -8.18 13.89
N CYS A 364 33.63 -7.08 13.27
CA CYS A 364 34.41 -5.84 13.32
C CYS A 364 34.47 -5.26 14.75
N ASN A 365 33.36 -5.33 15.52
CA ASN A 365 33.33 -4.84 16.90
C ASN A 365 34.14 -5.72 17.86
N ASP A 366 34.07 -7.06 17.73
CA ASP A 366 34.83 -8.00 18.57
C ASP A 366 36.35 -7.85 18.35
N ASN A 367 36.79 -7.61 17.11
CA ASN A 367 38.20 -7.51 16.74
C ASN A 367 38.69 -6.06 16.57
N ARG A 368 37.88 -5.06 16.94
CA ARG A 368 38.17 -3.65 16.64
C ARG A 368 39.50 -3.15 17.27
N LEU A 369 39.83 -3.62 18.47
CA LEU A 369 41.09 -3.20 19.14
C LEU A 369 42.30 -3.82 18.47
N GLU A 370 42.20 -5.10 18.08
CA GLU A 370 43.29 -5.80 17.36
C GLU A 370 43.58 -5.16 16.02
N PHE A 371 42.57 -4.81 15.25
CA PHE A 371 42.74 -4.22 13.93
C PHE A 371 42.77 -2.68 13.92
N GLY A 372 42.61 -2.04 15.08
CA GLY A 372 42.59 -0.58 15.19
C GLY A 372 41.42 0.01 14.38
N LEU A 373 40.21 -0.58 14.49
CA LEU A 373 38.97 -0.12 13.84
C LEU A 373 38.22 0.83 14.78
N ASP A 374 37.71 1.91 14.20
CA ASP A 374 36.87 2.86 14.92
C ASP A 374 35.39 2.40 14.92
N LYS A 375 34.71 2.51 16.07
CA LYS A 375 33.32 2.12 16.22
C LYS A 375 32.37 2.95 15.35
N GLU A 376 32.62 4.24 15.23
CA GLU A 376 31.81 5.13 14.40
C GLU A 376 31.95 4.76 12.92
N VAL A 377 33.18 4.45 12.48
CA VAL A 377 33.45 4.00 11.11
C VAL A 377 32.71 2.68 10.81
N ILE A 378 32.65 1.73 11.75
CA ILE A 378 31.90 0.48 11.58
C ILE A 378 30.40 0.78 11.35
N GLU A 379 29.81 1.68 12.13
CA GLU A 379 28.40 2.08 11.95
C GLU A 379 28.18 2.81 10.62
N ILE A 380 29.13 3.64 10.19
CA ILE A 380 29.08 4.32 8.89
C ILE A 380 29.17 3.29 7.74
N CYS A 381 29.99 2.24 7.85
CA CYS A 381 30.04 1.15 6.87
C CYS A 381 28.69 0.46 6.70
N LEU A 382 27.89 0.39 7.76
CA LEU A 382 26.55 -0.14 7.74
C LEU A 382 25.48 0.89 7.32
N SER A 383 25.88 2.12 6.98
CA SER A 383 24.93 3.20 6.68
C SER A 383 23.93 3.44 7.82
N HIS A 384 24.36 3.21 9.07
CA HIS A 384 23.58 3.61 10.22
C HIS A 384 23.79 5.11 10.47
N LEU A 385 22.70 5.87 10.56
CA LEU A 385 22.75 7.25 11.02
C LEU A 385 22.87 7.26 12.54
N ASN A 386 23.75 8.10 13.06
CA ASN A 386 23.69 8.44 14.48
C ASN A 386 22.29 9.00 14.81
N SER A 387 21.78 8.66 15.97
CA SER A 387 20.50 9.20 16.48
C SER A 387 20.53 10.72 16.69
N ASP A 388 21.71 11.31 16.71
CA ASP A 388 21.93 12.74 16.83
C ASP A 388 21.87 13.41 15.44
N GLU A 389 20.72 14.00 15.13
CA GLU A 389 20.47 14.70 13.86
C GLU A 389 21.39 15.92 13.69
N ILE A 390 21.80 16.56 14.80
CA ILE A 390 22.71 17.71 14.79
C ILE A 390 24.10 17.24 14.35
N ARG A 391 24.62 16.15 14.94
CA ARG A 391 25.92 15.58 14.56
C ARG A 391 25.97 15.14 13.10
N ASN A 392 24.89 14.54 12.58
CA ASN A 392 24.79 14.16 11.17
C ASN A 392 24.77 15.36 10.20
N ALA A 393 24.24 16.50 10.62
CA ALA A 393 24.20 17.72 9.81
C ALA A 393 25.58 18.38 9.65
N TYR A 394 26.46 18.24 10.66
CA TYR A 394 27.77 18.86 10.67
C TYR A 394 28.91 17.93 10.21
N ASN A 395 28.77 16.59 10.36
CA ASN A 395 29.83 15.65 9.99
C ASN A 395 29.63 15.17 8.53
N ARG A 396 30.34 15.84 7.60
CA ARG A 396 30.40 15.49 6.18
C ARG A 396 31.59 14.63 5.80
N ALA A 397 32.36 14.17 6.78
CA ALA A 397 33.55 13.37 6.52
C ALA A 397 33.18 11.98 5.99
N GLU A 398 33.77 11.57 4.90
CA GLU A 398 33.46 10.31 4.22
C GLU A 398 34.20 9.11 4.82
N TYR A 399 35.33 9.36 5.51
CA TYR A 399 36.17 8.34 6.17
C TYR A 399 36.60 7.18 5.24
N LEU A 400 36.68 7.40 3.92
CA LEU A 400 36.89 6.34 2.93
C LEU A 400 38.11 5.43 3.19
N PRO A 401 39.31 5.94 3.53
CA PRO A 401 40.46 5.07 3.85
C PRO A 401 40.18 4.17 5.07
N TYR A 402 39.57 4.69 6.11
CA TYR A 402 39.23 3.91 7.33
C TYR A 402 38.13 2.89 7.06
N ARG A 403 37.16 3.25 6.23
CA ARG A 403 36.08 2.33 5.79
C ARG A 403 36.64 1.23 4.91
N LEU A 404 37.58 1.55 3.98
CA LEU A 404 38.28 0.53 3.19
C LEU A 404 39.04 -0.43 4.10
N LYS A 405 39.75 0.07 5.10
CA LYS A 405 40.44 -0.78 6.08
C LYS A 405 39.46 -1.74 6.76
N THR A 406 38.31 -1.23 7.21
CA THR A 406 37.27 -2.02 7.88
C THR A 406 36.71 -3.10 6.94
N PHE A 407 36.36 -2.76 5.70
CA PHE A 407 35.88 -3.75 4.72
C PHE A 407 36.99 -4.74 4.31
N GLN A 408 38.24 -4.32 4.27
CA GLN A 408 39.35 -5.20 3.92
C GLN A 408 39.62 -6.25 5.00
N GLU A 409 39.60 -5.88 6.30
CA GLU A 409 39.75 -6.83 7.39
C GLU A 409 38.59 -7.84 7.43
N TRP A 410 37.35 -7.36 7.18
CA TRP A 410 36.21 -8.25 7.03
C TRP A 410 36.34 -9.20 5.84
N ALA A 411 36.73 -8.70 4.68
CA ALA A 411 36.87 -9.49 3.46
C ALA A 411 37.99 -10.54 3.59
N ASN A 412 39.10 -10.20 4.26
CA ASN A 412 40.18 -11.14 4.60
C ASN A 412 39.63 -12.29 5.46
N TYR A 413 38.76 -11.99 6.44
CA TYR A 413 38.12 -13.01 7.25
C TYR A 413 37.17 -13.88 6.44
N VAL A 414 36.32 -13.28 5.57
CA VAL A 414 35.42 -14.02 4.67
C VAL A 414 36.19 -14.98 3.77
N GLU A 415 37.30 -14.53 3.17
CA GLU A 415 38.14 -15.36 2.32
C GLU A 415 38.79 -16.51 3.11
N LYS A 416 39.31 -16.23 4.31
CA LYS A 416 39.83 -17.24 5.25
C LYS A 416 38.75 -18.29 5.59
N CYS A 417 37.52 -17.87 5.85
CA CYS A 417 36.39 -18.77 6.15
C CYS A 417 36.02 -19.63 4.94
N ALA A 418 36.24 -19.16 3.74
CA ALA A 418 36.00 -19.94 2.52
C ALA A 418 37.02 -21.07 2.32
N ASN A 419 38.16 -21.06 3.01
CA ASN A 419 39.16 -22.13 3.03
C ASN A 419 39.52 -22.70 1.63
N GLY A 420 39.86 -21.81 0.70
CA GLY A 420 40.15 -22.15 -0.70
C GLY A 420 38.94 -22.22 -1.62
N LEU A 421 37.72 -22.37 -1.08
CA LEU A 421 36.49 -22.40 -1.88
C LEU A 421 36.11 -21.03 -2.46
N PHE A 422 36.76 -19.94 -2.08
CA PHE A 422 36.45 -18.60 -2.56
C PHE A 422 36.48 -18.52 -4.10
N LYS A 423 37.51 -19.11 -4.72
CA LYS A 423 37.61 -19.20 -6.19
C LYS A 423 36.58 -20.10 -6.80
N GLU A 424 36.20 -21.20 -6.12
CA GLU A 424 35.14 -22.12 -6.57
C GLU A 424 33.74 -21.50 -6.49
N ILE A 425 33.49 -20.66 -5.46
CA ILE A 425 32.24 -19.92 -5.31
C ILE A 425 32.07 -18.91 -6.45
N ILE A 426 33.18 -18.28 -6.86
CA ILE A 426 33.19 -17.32 -7.97
C ILE A 426 33.07 -18.02 -9.32
N ALA A 427 33.83 -19.11 -9.56
CA ALA A 427 33.81 -19.81 -10.83
C ALA A 427 32.47 -20.50 -11.11
N ASP A 428 32.06 -20.47 -12.37
CA ASP A 428 30.87 -21.20 -12.80
C ASP A 428 31.16 -22.71 -12.73
N LYS A 429 30.27 -23.45 -12.05
CA LYS A 429 30.25 -24.92 -12.15
C LYS A 429 29.42 -25.24 -13.37
N SER A 430 30.03 -25.08 -14.59
CA SER A 430 29.46 -25.59 -15.83
C SER A 430 29.29 -27.11 -15.80
#